data_ab1d39be12c5b22feb8a230dcb85f6e9
#
_entry.id   ab1d39be12c5b22feb8a230dcb85f6e9
#
_cell.length_a   1.000
_cell.length_b   1.000
_cell.length_c   1.000
_cell.angle_alpha   90.00
_cell.angle_beta   90.00
_cell.angle_gamma   90.00
#
_symmetry.space_group_name_H-M   'P 1'
#
loop_
_entity.id
_entity.type
_entity.pdbx_description
1 polymer ?
#
loop_
_entity_poly.entity_id
_entity_poly.type
_entity_poly.pdbx_seq_one_letter_code
_entity_poly.pdbx_strand_id
1 'polypeptide(L)'
;MIHRTANFPHPTRLVTGMRLRCCALAACALFATACGGNTASTDAPGKNLRTTISAIQGPGAESPLSGRMVTVTALVSGDFQDHDDDTQNNLGGFYLQSEQPDHDDNTSEGLFVFDDTSMPVDVAVGQRVTVTGVVQEYFGETQLKASHVQVEGRGEVQPLQVEMPWPLLDTQDDTKLLADLERYEGMLLQLPQVLTVSDLYGLERFGELRLSTGGRPMPFTNEFAPDAEAYLEHRRNIARQTIMLDDGQRISNPKNIRYQYRDASADSNLRVGDTITGVIGNLRFARGAGPAGTETWRLMPTTDPQFTAANPRTPAPPRKGNLRVASFNVLNYFSKPDNKRKVCGPASTDACRGADSVQEQDRQLAKIVTALALIDADIVGLIELENNSRQSLEDIVDALNARLGSDDYAFVNTGTIGRDAIKQGLLYKPSAVRPSDEFALLESPVDARFNDRRNRPALIQTFRHSGNGAQLSVVVNHLKSKGSACDADNDPNTGDGQANCNKTRTLAAAALLDWLDSDPTASNDPDVLLLGDLNAYRMEDPLLTLETGGFVNLLKGQDRLAWSFVYDGQSGTLDHALAAPSYSRRS
;
A
#
# COMPACT_ATOMS: atom_id res chain seq x y z
N MET A 1 -13.60 0.20 -3.29
CA MET A 1 -12.73 0.31 -2.09
C MET A 1 -12.39 1.77 -1.92
N ILE A 2 -12.90 2.42 -0.92
CA ILE A 2 -12.56 3.82 -0.65
C ILE A 2 -11.31 3.77 0.22
N HIS A 3 -10.13 3.97 -0.39
CA HIS A 3 -8.90 4.15 0.34
C HIS A 3 -8.76 5.62 0.71
N ARG A 4 -8.95 5.93 1.97
CA ARG A 4 -8.46 7.17 2.53
C ARG A 4 -7.12 6.95 3.19
N THR A 5 -6.19 7.78 2.79
CA THR A 5 -4.89 7.92 3.44
C THR A 5 -5.10 8.27 4.91
N ALA A 6 -4.70 7.40 5.80
CA ALA A 6 -4.30 7.85 7.12
C ALA A 6 -3.13 8.81 6.91
N ASN A 7 -3.35 10.10 7.16
CA ASN A 7 -2.28 11.09 7.20
C ASN A 7 -1.36 10.73 8.37
N PHE A 8 -0.24 10.10 8.07
CA PHE A 8 0.86 9.97 9.01
C PHE A 8 1.60 11.31 9.04
N PRO A 9 1.74 11.97 10.19
CA PRO A 9 2.57 13.15 10.29
C PRO A 9 4.03 12.73 10.12
N HIS A 10 4.70 13.28 9.11
CA HIS A 10 6.15 13.22 8.98
C HIS A 10 6.81 13.98 10.15
N PRO A 11 7.95 13.51 10.65
CA PRO A 11 8.70 14.25 11.66
C PRO A 11 9.22 15.55 11.05
N THR A 12 8.74 16.68 11.57
CA THR A 12 9.27 18.00 11.31
C THR A 12 10.70 18.08 11.82
N ARG A 13 11.68 18.11 10.92
CA ARG A 13 13.05 18.50 11.27
C ARG A 13 13.06 19.97 11.63
N LEU A 14 13.32 20.27 12.88
CA LEU A 14 13.73 21.59 13.33
C LEU A 14 15.11 21.91 12.75
N VAL A 15 15.14 22.85 11.81
CA VAL A 15 16.38 23.47 11.36
C VAL A 15 16.73 24.57 12.35
N THR A 16 17.63 24.29 13.26
CA THR A 16 18.29 25.30 14.10
C THR A 16 19.34 26.02 13.24
N GLY A 17 19.04 27.25 12.90
CA GLY A 17 19.96 28.13 12.21
C GLY A 17 21.15 28.50 13.09
N MET A 18 22.35 28.16 12.67
CA MET A 18 23.58 28.64 13.26
C MET A 18 24.24 29.60 12.27
N ARG A 19 24.17 30.89 12.62
CA ARG A 19 24.90 31.97 11.95
C ARG A 19 26.39 31.83 12.29
N LEU A 20 27.25 31.64 11.29
CA LEU A 20 28.69 31.82 11.41
C LEU A 20 29.11 33.12 10.70
N ARG A 21 29.80 33.94 11.45
CA ARG A 21 30.39 35.23 11.05
C ARG A 21 31.65 34.97 10.25
N CYS A 22 31.84 35.79 9.20
CA CYS A 22 33.08 35.94 8.46
C CYS A 22 34.21 36.43 9.34
N CYS A 23 35.40 35.86 9.15
CA CYS A 23 36.67 36.56 9.32
C CYS A 23 37.62 36.17 8.19
N ALA A 24 38.00 37.18 7.43
CA ALA A 24 38.99 37.06 6.38
C ALA A 24 40.41 37.15 7.00
N LEU A 25 41.34 36.37 6.48
CA LEU A 25 42.77 36.71 6.53
C LEU A 25 43.48 36.07 5.34
N ALA A 26 44.11 36.94 4.59
CA ALA A 26 44.95 36.64 3.44
C ALA A 26 46.32 36.16 3.86
N ALA A 27 46.90 35.21 3.13
CA ALA A 27 48.35 35.07 3.04
C ALA A 27 48.74 34.48 1.66
N CYS A 28 49.42 35.26 0.89
CA CYS A 28 50.13 34.88 -0.36
C CYS A 28 51.32 33.97 -0.05
N ALA A 29 51.50 32.93 -0.87
CA ALA A 29 52.85 32.40 -1.16
C ALA A 29 52.88 31.84 -2.59
N LEU A 30 53.70 32.43 -3.39
CA LEU A 30 54.11 31.98 -4.73
C LEU A 30 55.03 30.74 -4.64
N PHE A 31 54.75 29.75 -5.47
CA PHE A 31 55.80 28.89 -6.07
C PHE A 31 55.36 28.50 -7.49
N ALA A 32 56.22 28.92 -8.42
CA ALA A 32 56.15 28.51 -9.81
C ALA A 32 57.10 27.35 -10.08
N THR A 33 56.68 26.47 -10.96
CA THR A 33 57.41 25.69 -12.00
C THR A 33 56.72 24.34 -12.15
N ALA A 34 56.44 23.74 -13.28
CA ALA A 34 56.87 23.76 -14.64
C ALA A 34 55.95 22.85 -15.48
N CYS A 35 55.80 23.19 -16.71
CA CYS A 35 55.27 22.52 -17.88
C CYS A 35 55.02 21.00 -17.84
N GLY A 36 53.77 20.61 -18.17
CA GLY A 36 53.36 19.35 -18.76
C GLY A 36 52.03 19.60 -19.46
N GLY A 37 52.07 19.85 -20.77
CA GLY A 37 50.87 20.19 -21.52
C GLY A 37 49.96 18.97 -21.69
N ASN A 38 48.77 19.05 -21.13
CA ASN A 38 47.60 18.36 -21.63
C ASN A 38 46.63 19.46 -22.07
N THR A 39 46.45 19.59 -23.37
CA THR A 39 45.45 20.47 -23.95
C THR A 39 44.06 19.92 -23.60
N ALA A 40 43.50 20.35 -22.48
CA ALA A 40 42.07 20.29 -22.29
C ALA A 40 41.45 21.23 -23.35
N SER A 41 40.77 20.66 -24.30
CA SER A 41 39.93 21.36 -25.26
C SER A 41 38.87 22.14 -24.51
N THR A 42 39.06 23.43 -24.31
CA THR A 42 38.00 24.35 -23.93
C THR A 42 37.11 24.57 -25.14
N ASP A 43 36.11 23.69 -25.31
CA ASP A 43 35.04 23.93 -26.29
C ASP A 43 34.30 25.22 -25.89
N ALA A 44 34.28 26.16 -26.82
CA ALA A 44 33.56 27.42 -26.69
C ALA A 44 32.06 27.18 -26.47
N PRO A 45 31.38 27.95 -25.63
CA PRO A 45 29.91 27.83 -25.46
C PRO A 45 29.26 28.25 -26.79
N GLY A 46 28.61 27.27 -27.49
CA GLY A 46 27.82 27.57 -28.68
C GLY A 46 27.77 26.54 -29.81
N LYS A 47 28.44 25.39 -29.71
CA LYS A 47 28.23 24.30 -30.68
C LYS A 47 27.35 23.21 -30.10
N ASN A 48 26.21 22.92 -30.77
CA ASN A 48 25.41 21.76 -30.48
C ASN A 48 26.26 20.49 -30.62
N LEU A 49 26.43 19.73 -29.56
CA LEU A 49 27.17 18.47 -29.57
C LEU A 49 26.26 17.38 -30.17
N ARG A 50 26.63 16.85 -31.34
CA ARG A 50 25.98 15.61 -31.82
C ARG A 50 26.53 14.43 -31.03
N THR A 51 25.63 13.63 -30.44
CA THR A 51 26.03 12.58 -29.52
C THR A 51 25.04 11.40 -29.57
N THR A 52 25.36 10.30 -28.92
CA THR A 52 24.49 9.11 -28.75
C THR A 52 23.67 9.22 -27.46
N ILE A 53 22.61 8.40 -27.32
CA ILE A 53 21.85 8.29 -26.07
C ILE A 53 22.77 7.79 -24.96
N SER A 54 23.53 6.74 -25.18
CA SER A 54 24.46 6.19 -24.21
C SER A 54 25.47 7.18 -23.65
N ALA A 55 25.98 8.10 -24.51
CA ALA A 55 26.84 9.18 -24.04
C ALA A 55 26.09 10.27 -23.25
N ILE A 56 24.79 10.46 -23.50
CA ILE A 56 23.94 11.34 -22.68
C ILE A 56 23.69 10.68 -21.31
N GLN A 57 23.31 9.44 -21.29
CA GLN A 57 23.04 8.66 -20.07
C GLN A 57 24.30 8.51 -19.20
N GLY A 58 25.39 8.05 -19.80
CA GLY A 58 26.61 7.74 -19.07
C GLY A 58 26.44 6.46 -18.21
N PRO A 59 27.48 6.09 -17.43
CA PRO A 59 27.47 4.86 -16.62
C PRO A 59 26.96 5.05 -15.18
N GLY A 60 26.34 6.15 -14.85
CA GLY A 60 25.89 6.48 -13.49
C GLY A 60 24.53 7.13 -13.45
N ALA A 61 24.01 7.34 -12.25
CA ALA A 61 22.68 7.90 -12.00
C ALA A 61 22.51 9.39 -12.39
N GLU A 62 23.55 10.05 -12.89
CA GLU A 62 23.48 11.42 -13.39
C GLU A 62 24.23 11.52 -14.71
N SER A 63 23.65 12.18 -15.68
CA SER A 63 24.27 12.40 -16.98
C SER A 63 25.58 13.18 -16.92
N PRO A 64 26.66 12.71 -17.54
CA PRO A 64 27.91 13.48 -17.68
C PRO A 64 27.73 14.73 -18.54
N LEU A 65 26.62 14.85 -19.28
CA LEU A 65 26.29 15.97 -20.14
C LEU A 65 25.21 16.89 -19.56
N SER A 66 24.86 16.75 -18.29
CA SER A 66 23.85 17.59 -17.63
C SER A 66 24.16 19.09 -17.83
N GLY A 67 23.15 19.87 -18.21
CA GLY A 67 23.25 21.30 -18.57
C GLY A 67 23.80 21.58 -19.98
N ARG A 68 24.20 20.57 -20.76
CA ARG A 68 24.72 20.75 -22.12
C ARG A 68 23.62 20.73 -23.18
N MET A 69 23.78 21.54 -24.20
CA MET A 69 22.96 21.49 -25.42
C MET A 69 23.52 20.39 -26.34
N VAL A 70 22.66 19.40 -26.64
CA VAL A 70 23.02 18.24 -27.47
C VAL A 70 22.05 18.07 -28.64
N THR A 71 22.47 17.30 -29.63
CA THR A 71 21.60 16.82 -30.71
C THR A 71 21.78 15.32 -30.83
N VAL A 72 20.68 14.59 -30.75
CA VAL A 72 20.60 13.12 -30.81
C VAL A 72 19.64 12.69 -31.92
N THR A 73 19.94 11.59 -32.62
CA THR A 73 19.03 10.96 -33.59
C THR A 73 18.75 9.53 -33.13
N ALA A 74 17.47 9.20 -32.97
CA ALA A 74 17.05 7.88 -32.47
C ALA A 74 15.60 7.56 -32.91
N LEU A 75 15.10 6.38 -32.55
CA LEU A 75 13.70 5.97 -32.78
C LEU A 75 12.83 6.32 -31.58
N VAL A 76 11.60 6.76 -31.85
CA VAL A 76 10.58 6.92 -30.83
C VAL A 76 10.14 5.52 -30.39
N SER A 77 10.33 5.20 -29.10
CA SER A 77 9.98 3.92 -28.50
C SER A 77 8.69 3.95 -27.66
N GLY A 78 8.25 5.14 -27.26
CA GLY A 78 6.98 5.37 -26.57
C GLY A 78 6.54 6.81 -26.75
N ASP A 79 5.27 6.98 -27.06
CA ASP A 79 4.63 8.28 -27.22
C ASP A 79 3.79 8.59 -25.99
N PHE A 80 4.12 9.68 -25.30
CA PHE A 80 3.49 10.16 -24.08
C PHE A 80 3.35 11.70 -24.15
N GLN A 81 3.15 12.24 -25.35
CA GLN A 81 2.96 13.67 -25.55
C GLN A 81 1.59 14.11 -25.03
N ASP A 82 1.50 15.36 -24.58
CA ASP A 82 0.24 16.05 -24.35
C ASP A 82 -0.18 16.71 -25.69
N HIS A 83 -1.46 16.88 -25.94
CA HIS A 83 -2.00 17.62 -27.11
C HIS A 83 -2.13 16.84 -28.41
N ASP A 84 -2.02 15.55 -28.38
CA ASP A 84 -2.41 14.65 -29.46
C ASP A 84 -3.83 14.09 -29.27
N ASP A 85 -4.22 13.12 -30.11
CA ASP A 85 -5.52 12.43 -29.99
C ASP A 85 -5.54 11.36 -28.87
N ASP A 86 -4.38 11.01 -28.27
CA ASP A 86 -4.27 10.08 -27.14
C ASP A 86 -4.47 10.82 -25.81
N THR A 87 -5.59 10.58 -25.16
CA THR A 87 -5.90 11.16 -23.86
C THR A 87 -5.41 10.30 -22.68
N GLN A 88 -4.66 9.22 -22.94
CA GLN A 88 -4.26 8.25 -21.91
C GLN A 88 -2.78 8.34 -21.53
N ASN A 89 -1.90 8.68 -22.45
CA ASN A 89 -0.45 8.71 -22.26
C ASN A 89 0.06 10.16 -22.26
N ASN A 90 -0.04 10.87 -21.14
CA ASN A 90 0.22 12.30 -21.06
C ASN A 90 1.30 12.63 -20.02
N LEU A 91 2.57 12.45 -20.39
CA LEU A 91 3.73 12.83 -19.59
C LEU A 91 4.40 14.13 -20.08
N GLY A 92 3.92 14.70 -21.21
CA GLY A 92 4.46 15.89 -21.85
C GLY A 92 5.74 15.61 -22.62
N GLY A 93 5.84 14.43 -23.23
CA GLY A 93 7.01 14.05 -24.01
C GLY A 93 6.95 12.63 -24.54
N PHE A 94 8.09 12.13 -24.99
CA PHE A 94 8.20 10.82 -25.63
C PHE A 94 9.53 10.16 -25.29
N TYR A 95 9.61 8.85 -25.45
CA TYR A 95 10.85 8.09 -25.25
C TYR A 95 11.54 7.83 -26.58
N LEU A 96 12.86 7.92 -26.53
CA LEU A 96 13.76 7.54 -27.61
C LEU A 96 14.51 6.27 -27.25
N GLN A 97 14.85 5.48 -28.27
CA GLN A 97 15.76 4.35 -28.14
C GLN A 97 16.73 4.32 -29.32
N SER A 98 18.00 4.05 -29.03
CA SER A 98 19.05 3.92 -30.04
C SER A 98 18.74 2.81 -31.04
N GLU A 99 18.95 3.05 -32.34
CA GLU A 99 18.86 2.00 -33.36
C GLU A 99 20.04 1.05 -33.32
N GLN A 100 21.20 1.57 -32.87
CA GLN A 100 22.45 0.81 -32.78
C GLN A 100 22.98 0.97 -31.36
N PRO A 101 22.81 -0.05 -30.50
CA PRO A 101 23.35 -0.03 -29.16
C PRO A 101 24.88 -0.01 -29.20
N ASP A 102 25.51 0.64 -28.21
CA ASP A 102 26.97 0.69 -28.09
C ASP A 102 27.58 -0.59 -27.51
N HIS A 103 26.73 -1.53 -27.02
CA HIS A 103 27.12 -2.77 -26.38
C HIS A 103 27.87 -2.60 -25.05
N ASP A 104 27.76 -1.44 -24.40
CA ASP A 104 28.19 -1.24 -23.01
C ASP A 104 27.03 -1.49 -22.06
N ASP A 105 27.12 -2.57 -21.29
CA ASP A 105 26.07 -2.94 -20.32
C ASP A 105 25.93 -1.94 -19.15
N ASN A 106 26.76 -0.91 -19.06
CA ASN A 106 26.70 0.10 -18.01
C ASN A 106 25.95 1.38 -18.44
N THR A 107 25.62 1.51 -19.72
CA THR A 107 24.94 2.71 -20.25
C THR A 107 23.56 2.35 -20.77
N SER A 108 22.57 3.24 -20.63
CA SER A 108 21.27 3.06 -21.23
C SER A 108 21.22 3.51 -22.68
N GLU A 109 20.42 2.79 -23.47
CA GLU A 109 20.07 3.14 -24.85
C GLU A 109 18.69 3.83 -24.96
N GLY A 110 18.09 4.18 -23.83
CA GLY A 110 16.80 4.87 -23.73
C GLY A 110 16.95 6.30 -23.22
N LEU A 111 16.06 7.19 -23.61
CA LEU A 111 16.07 8.58 -23.16
C LEU A 111 14.66 9.17 -23.19
N PHE A 112 14.23 9.81 -22.12
CA PHE A 112 13.01 10.61 -22.14
C PHE A 112 13.27 11.99 -22.74
N VAL A 113 12.40 12.42 -23.65
CA VAL A 113 12.40 13.76 -24.25
C VAL A 113 11.20 14.52 -23.70
N PHE A 114 11.45 15.53 -22.88
CA PHE A 114 10.41 16.44 -22.42
C PHE A 114 10.17 17.51 -23.49
N ASP A 115 8.99 17.49 -24.10
CA ASP A 115 8.59 18.34 -25.22
C ASP A 115 7.44 19.28 -24.81
N ASP A 116 7.72 20.20 -23.89
CA ASP A 116 6.81 21.26 -23.45
C ASP A 116 7.04 22.55 -24.27
N THR A 117 7.05 22.39 -25.59
CA THR A 117 7.20 23.53 -26.51
C THR A 117 5.83 24.13 -26.86
N SER A 118 5.82 25.41 -27.23
CA SER A 118 4.59 26.09 -27.63
C SER A 118 4.01 25.57 -28.97
N MET A 119 4.77 24.78 -29.70
CA MET A 119 4.36 24.08 -30.93
C MET A 119 5.09 22.73 -30.97
N PRO A 120 4.64 21.73 -30.22
CA PRO A 120 5.24 20.40 -30.25
C PRO A 120 5.07 19.77 -31.63
N VAL A 121 6.11 19.04 -32.04
CA VAL A 121 6.02 18.17 -33.22
C VAL A 121 5.40 16.86 -32.76
N ASP A 122 4.24 16.54 -33.32
CA ASP A 122 3.57 15.27 -33.09
C ASP A 122 4.46 14.12 -33.62
N VAL A 123 4.77 13.18 -32.74
CA VAL A 123 5.59 12.01 -33.04
C VAL A 123 4.82 10.72 -32.79
N ALA A 124 5.25 9.64 -33.42
CA ALA A 124 4.65 8.33 -33.23
C ALA A 124 5.72 7.25 -33.07
N VAL A 125 5.40 6.19 -32.33
CA VAL A 125 6.28 5.03 -32.14
C VAL A 125 6.80 4.51 -33.50
N GLY A 126 8.11 4.24 -33.57
CA GLY A 126 8.81 3.81 -34.75
C GLY A 126 9.26 4.94 -35.69
N GLN A 127 8.94 6.19 -35.41
CA GLN A 127 9.54 7.31 -36.16
C GLN A 127 11.00 7.51 -35.76
N ARG A 128 11.85 7.76 -36.74
CA ARG A 128 13.22 8.26 -36.53
C ARG A 128 13.15 9.76 -36.42
N VAL A 129 13.64 10.29 -35.31
CA VAL A 129 13.66 11.74 -35.06
C VAL A 129 15.05 12.23 -34.70
N THR A 130 15.34 13.48 -35.09
CA THR A 130 16.49 14.23 -34.59
C THR A 130 15.99 15.27 -33.61
N VAL A 131 16.48 15.20 -32.38
CA VAL A 131 16.11 16.10 -31.29
C VAL A 131 17.32 16.93 -30.86
N THR A 132 17.11 18.25 -30.73
CA THR A 132 18.07 19.17 -30.12
C THR A 132 17.47 19.69 -28.81
N GLY A 133 18.23 19.66 -27.73
CA GLY A 133 17.74 20.09 -26.43
C GLY A 133 18.84 20.19 -25.37
N VAL A 134 18.45 20.57 -24.16
CA VAL A 134 19.35 20.63 -23.01
C VAL A 134 19.14 19.37 -22.15
N VAL A 135 20.23 18.70 -21.86
CA VAL A 135 20.23 17.56 -20.93
C VAL A 135 19.98 18.05 -19.51
N GLN A 136 19.08 17.42 -18.78
CA GLN A 136 18.77 17.77 -17.38
C GLN A 136 18.41 16.52 -16.59
N GLU A 137 18.65 16.59 -15.28
CA GLU A 137 18.13 15.61 -14.32
C GLU A 137 16.81 16.12 -13.74
N TYR A 138 15.79 15.27 -13.75
CA TYR A 138 14.49 15.60 -13.21
C TYR A 138 13.98 14.49 -12.28
N PHE A 139 14.11 14.70 -10.98
CA PHE A 139 13.82 13.68 -9.93
C PHE A 139 14.54 12.35 -10.15
N GLY A 140 15.82 12.42 -10.60
CA GLY A 140 16.66 11.26 -10.84
C GLY A 140 16.45 10.58 -12.20
N GLU A 141 15.64 11.15 -13.09
CA GLU A 141 15.52 10.74 -14.49
C GLU A 141 16.37 11.64 -15.37
N THR A 142 17.29 11.06 -16.14
CA THR A 142 18.00 11.78 -17.20
C THR A 142 17.03 12.05 -18.35
N GLN A 143 16.82 13.32 -18.67
CA GLN A 143 15.93 13.71 -19.76
C GLN A 143 16.52 14.81 -20.65
N LEU A 144 16.02 14.87 -21.89
CA LEU A 144 16.35 15.93 -22.84
C LEU A 144 15.20 16.92 -22.93
N LYS A 145 15.37 18.14 -22.40
CA LYS A 145 14.40 19.22 -22.63
C LYS A 145 14.53 19.72 -24.06
N ALA A 146 13.61 19.33 -24.93
CA ALA A 146 13.64 19.62 -26.33
C ALA A 146 13.50 21.12 -26.62
N SER A 147 14.26 21.61 -27.58
CA SER A 147 14.10 22.91 -28.21
C SER A 147 13.75 22.80 -29.69
N HIS A 148 14.03 21.66 -30.30
CA HIS A 148 13.71 21.36 -31.69
C HIS A 148 13.60 19.85 -31.90
N VAL A 149 12.54 19.42 -32.60
CA VAL A 149 12.30 18.04 -32.99
C VAL A 149 12.09 18.01 -34.51
N GLN A 150 12.72 17.06 -35.19
CA GLN A 150 12.56 16.85 -36.64
C GLN A 150 12.37 15.37 -36.92
N VAL A 151 11.25 15.04 -37.59
CA VAL A 151 10.98 13.67 -38.06
C VAL A 151 11.77 13.44 -39.35
N GLU A 152 12.57 12.37 -39.42
CA GLU A 152 13.46 12.06 -40.56
C GLU A 152 13.05 10.80 -41.33
N GLY A 153 12.32 9.87 -40.66
CA GLY A 153 11.95 8.60 -41.30
C GLY A 153 11.28 7.65 -40.32
N ARG A 154 11.41 6.37 -40.59
CA ARG A 154 10.88 5.29 -39.74
C ARG A 154 11.88 4.15 -39.59
N GLY A 155 11.80 3.43 -38.49
CA GLY A 155 12.50 2.21 -38.14
C GLY A 155 11.64 1.31 -37.28
N GLU A 156 12.19 0.18 -36.89
CA GLU A 156 11.52 -0.77 -36.00
C GLU A 156 12.18 -0.74 -34.63
N VAL A 157 11.39 -0.51 -33.59
CA VAL A 157 11.84 -0.59 -32.20
C VAL A 157 11.46 -1.95 -31.64
N GLN A 158 12.44 -2.68 -31.11
CA GLN A 158 12.23 -3.96 -30.45
C GLN A 158 12.41 -3.79 -28.93
N PRO A 159 11.48 -4.31 -28.11
CA PRO A 159 11.66 -4.27 -26.67
C PRO A 159 12.79 -5.19 -26.23
N LEU A 160 13.61 -4.73 -25.30
CA LEU A 160 14.60 -5.58 -24.64
C LEU A 160 13.91 -6.50 -23.65
N GLN A 161 14.12 -7.81 -23.78
CA GLN A 161 13.59 -8.75 -22.80
C GLN A 161 14.45 -8.78 -21.56
N VAL A 162 13.83 -8.54 -20.41
CA VAL A 162 14.47 -8.55 -19.08
C VAL A 162 13.58 -9.27 -18.08
N GLU A 163 14.18 -9.90 -17.08
CA GLU A 163 13.45 -10.69 -16.11
C GLU A 163 13.81 -10.27 -14.67
N MET A 164 12.83 -10.31 -13.77
CA MET A 164 13.05 -10.23 -12.34
C MET A 164 13.48 -11.61 -11.79
N PRO A 165 14.22 -11.68 -10.68
CA PRO A 165 14.49 -10.60 -9.73
C PRO A 165 15.61 -9.66 -10.18
N TRP A 166 15.47 -8.39 -9.84
CA TRP A 166 16.44 -7.34 -10.13
C TRP A 166 17.71 -7.43 -9.27
N PRO A 167 18.88 -7.00 -9.76
CA PRO A 167 19.98 -6.61 -8.88
C PRO A 167 19.54 -5.41 -8.02
N LEU A 168 20.14 -5.23 -6.85
CA LEU A 168 19.95 -4.03 -6.03
C LEU A 168 21.16 -3.12 -6.15
N LEU A 169 20.90 -1.81 -6.08
CA LEU A 169 21.96 -0.84 -5.87
C LEU A 169 22.68 -1.14 -4.56
N ASP A 170 24.00 -1.18 -4.61
CA ASP A 170 24.86 -1.29 -3.42
C ASP A 170 24.90 0.06 -2.68
N THR A 171 23.82 0.38 -2.00
CA THR A 171 23.76 1.55 -1.12
C THR A 171 24.08 1.13 0.30
N GLN A 172 24.90 1.92 0.99
CA GLN A 172 25.15 1.73 2.43
C GLN A 172 23.90 2.09 3.28
N ASP A 173 22.78 2.43 2.65
CA ASP A 173 21.55 2.90 3.30
C ASP A 173 20.44 1.85 3.16
N ASP A 174 20.31 0.99 4.15
CA ASP A 174 19.28 -0.04 4.25
C ASP A 174 17.84 0.51 4.32
N THR A 175 17.68 1.83 4.39
CA THR A 175 16.36 2.47 4.31
C THR A 175 15.92 2.73 2.87
N LYS A 176 16.86 2.70 1.89
CA LYS A 176 16.64 2.97 0.47
C LYS A 176 17.01 1.75 -0.37
N LEU A 177 16.13 0.76 -0.37
CA LEU A 177 16.31 -0.44 -1.18
C LEU A 177 15.72 -0.20 -2.57
N LEU A 178 16.57 0.05 -3.55
CA LEU A 178 16.22 0.28 -4.95
C LEU A 178 16.82 -0.80 -5.85
N ALA A 179 16.06 -1.21 -6.85
CA ALA A 179 16.59 -2.03 -7.93
C ALA A 179 17.64 -1.26 -8.74
N ASP A 180 18.72 -1.93 -9.14
CA ASP A 180 19.76 -1.40 -10.01
C ASP A 180 19.32 -1.56 -11.47
N LEU A 181 18.60 -0.56 -11.97
CA LEU A 181 18.01 -0.56 -13.30
C LEU A 181 18.44 0.63 -14.16
N GLU A 182 19.42 1.41 -13.69
CA GLU A 182 19.91 2.61 -14.37
C GLU A 182 20.26 2.36 -15.85
N ARG A 183 20.94 1.26 -16.11
CA ARG A 183 21.30 0.83 -17.48
C ARG A 183 20.11 0.57 -18.42
N TYR A 184 18.89 0.60 -17.92
CA TYR A 184 17.67 0.42 -18.69
C TYR A 184 16.78 1.67 -18.68
N GLU A 185 17.21 2.76 -18.06
CA GLU A 185 16.41 3.99 -17.97
C GLU A 185 15.96 4.46 -19.35
N GLY A 186 14.67 4.75 -19.52
CA GLY A 186 14.08 5.19 -20.78
C GLY A 186 13.92 4.11 -21.85
N MET A 187 14.51 2.92 -21.69
CA MET A 187 14.41 1.85 -22.70
C MET A 187 13.03 1.20 -22.72
N LEU A 188 12.63 0.76 -23.91
CA LEU A 188 11.47 -0.11 -24.09
C LEU A 188 11.83 -1.51 -23.66
N LEU A 189 11.18 -1.99 -22.59
CA LEU A 189 11.40 -3.31 -22.00
C LEU A 189 10.19 -4.22 -22.22
N GLN A 190 10.45 -5.53 -22.25
CA GLN A 190 9.44 -6.56 -22.11
C GLN A 190 9.76 -7.45 -20.94
N LEU A 191 8.79 -7.63 -20.03
CA LEU A 191 8.83 -8.56 -18.91
C LEU A 191 8.10 -9.85 -19.31
N PRO A 192 8.79 -10.90 -19.76
CA PRO A 192 8.15 -12.09 -20.36
C PRO A 192 7.51 -13.00 -19.32
N GLN A 193 7.98 -12.95 -18.06
CA GLN A 193 7.50 -13.83 -16.99
C GLN A 193 6.09 -13.46 -16.52
N VAL A 194 5.47 -14.40 -15.80
CA VAL A 194 4.19 -14.15 -15.12
C VAL A 194 4.42 -13.22 -13.92
N LEU A 195 3.73 -12.10 -13.91
CA LEU A 195 3.72 -11.14 -12.81
C LEU A 195 2.35 -11.16 -12.13
N THR A 196 2.36 -10.94 -10.83
CA THR A 196 1.15 -10.90 -10.00
C THR A 196 0.89 -9.47 -9.52
N VAL A 197 -0.35 -9.03 -9.61
CA VAL A 197 -0.78 -7.76 -8.99
C VAL A 197 -0.67 -7.91 -7.47
N SER A 198 0.23 -7.17 -6.86
CA SER A 198 0.50 -7.23 -5.42
C SER A 198 -0.05 -6.03 -4.64
N ASP A 199 -0.28 -4.89 -5.29
CA ASP A 199 -0.88 -3.71 -4.68
C ASP A 199 -1.73 -2.93 -5.68
N LEU A 200 -2.86 -2.40 -5.20
CA LEU A 200 -3.79 -1.54 -5.94
C LEU A 200 -4.03 -0.19 -5.22
N TYR A 201 -3.24 0.10 -4.18
CA TYR A 201 -3.45 1.30 -3.35
C TYR A 201 -3.41 2.61 -4.16
N GLY A 202 -2.49 2.71 -5.12
CA GLY A 202 -2.32 3.87 -5.99
C GLY A 202 -3.30 3.93 -7.18
N LEU A 203 -3.99 2.82 -7.50
CA LEU A 203 -4.68 2.66 -8.78
C LEU A 203 -5.78 3.72 -9.02
N GLU A 204 -6.70 3.90 -8.07
CA GLU A 204 -7.85 4.80 -8.26
C GLU A 204 -7.44 6.28 -8.22
N ARG A 205 -6.34 6.58 -7.55
CA ARG A 205 -5.91 7.96 -7.36
C ARG A 205 -4.87 8.42 -8.36
N PHE A 206 -3.99 7.53 -8.78
CA PHE A 206 -2.78 7.86 -9.53
C PHE A 206 -2.57 6.97 -10.77
N GLY A 207 -3.43 5.98 -11.02
CA GLY A 207 -3.22 5.03 -12.10
C GLY A 207 -2.10 4.01 -11.86
N GLU A 208 -1.57 3.92 -10.62
CA GLU A 208 -0.41 3.12 -10.27
C GLU A 208 -0.81 1.81 -9.60
N LEU A 209 -0.19 0.71 -9.98
CA LEU A 209 -0.28 -0.58 -9.29
C LEU A 209 1.09 -1.24 -9.18
N ARG A 210 1.26 -2.15 -8.22
CA ARG A 210 2.51 -2.90 -8.05
C ARG A 210 2.37 -4.31 -8.60
N LEU A 211 3.38 -4.73 -9.34
CA LEU A 211 3.55 -6.09 -9.84
C LEU A 211 4.68 -6.78 -9.11
N SER A 212 4.55 -8.08 -8.88
CA SER A 212 5.59 -8.91 -8.27
C SER A 212 5.80 -10.21 -9.04
N THR A 213 7.04 -10.71 -9.06
CA THR A 213 7.34 -12.08 -9.51
C THR A 213 7.21 -13.07 -8.35
N GLY A 214 6.94 -14.34 -8.65
CA GLY A 214 6.83 -15.38 -7.62
C GLY A 214 5.52 -15.40 -6.83
N GLY A 215 4.50 -14.64 -7.26
CA GLY A 215 3.21 -14.54 -6.60
C GLY A 215 3.09 -13.30 -5.72
N ARG A 216 2.12 -13.30 -4.79
CA ARG A 216 1.92 -12.20 -3.83
C ARG A 216 2.95 -12.26 -2.73
N PRO A 217 3.75 -11.21 -2.49
CA PRO A 217 4.62 -11.15 -1.33
C PRO A 217 3.82 -11.16 -0.03
N MET A 218 4.41 -11.70 1.03
CA MET A 218 3.83 -11.69 2.38
C MET A 218 4.71 -10.88 3.33
N PRO A 219 4.15 -10.25 4.37
CA PRO A 219 4.92 -9.64 5.43
C PRO A 219 5.82 -10.67 6.14
N PHE A 220 7.02 -10.28 6.48
CA PHE A 220 8.01 -11.16 7.09
C PHE A 220 7.46 -11.93 8.30
N THR A 221 6.88 -11.22 9.25
CA THR A 221 6.32 -11.80 10.47
C THR A 221 4.96 -12.52 10.29
N ASN A 222 4.46 -12.60 9.05
CA ASN A 222 3.35 -13.51 8.75
C ASN A 222 3.81 -14.98 8.66
N GLU A 223 5.09 -15.23 8.36
CA GLU A 223 5.68 -16.58 8.19
C GLU A 223 6.83 -16.87 9.14
N PHE A 224 7.65 -15.88 9.48
CA PHE A 224 8.89 -16.05 10.24
C PHE A 224 8.83 -15.35 11.59
N ALA A 225 9.55 -15.88 12.56
CA ALA A 225 9.73 -15.21 13.85
C ALA A 225 10.45 -13.85 13.66
N PRO A 226 10.17 -12.87 14.52
CA PRO A 226 10.82 -11.57 14.46
C PRO A 226 12.34 -11.68 14.55
N ASP A 227 13.02 -11.06 13.58
CA ASP A 227 14.49 -11.01 13.50
C ASP A 227 14.90 -9.84 12.59
N ALA A 228 15.80 -8.98 13.05
CA ALA A 228 16.14 -7.75 12.34
C ALA A 228 16.97 -7.99 11.06
N GLU A 229 17.90 -8.95 11.09
CA GLU A 229 18.75 -9.26 9.94
C GLU A 229 17.96 -9.98 8.85
N ALA A 230 17.19 -10.99 9.22
CA ALA A 230 16.32 -11.72 8.30
C ALA A 230 15.21 -10.82 7.73
N TYR A 231 14.68 -9.88 8.51
CA TYR A 231 13.72 -8.89 8.02
C TYR A 231 14.33 -7.94 6.99
N LEU A 232 15.57 -7.51 7.21
CA LEU A 232 16.27 -6.67 6.21
C LEU A 232 16.46 -7.44 4.90
N GLU A 233 16.90 -8.70 4.96
CA GLU A 233 17.04 -9.52 3.74
C GLU A 233 15.68 -9.79 3.07
N HIS A 234 14.62 -9.98 3.84
CA HIS A 234 13.27 -10.06 3.30
C HIS A 234 12.88 -8.78 2.53
N ARG A 235 13.16 -7.60 3.09
CA ARG A 235 12.91 -6.31 2.41
C ARG A 235 13.73 -6.20 1.11
N ARG A 236 14.98 -6.64 1.12
CA ARG A 236 15.82 -6.69 -0.10
C ARG A 236 15.18 -7.59 -1.16
N ASN A 237 14.66 -8.76 -0.76
CA ASN A 237 13.99 -9.67 -1.68
C ASN A 237 12.70 -9.07 -2.26
N ILE A 238 11.91 -8.34 -1.47
CA ILE A 238 10.73 -7.60 -1.98
C ILE A 238 11.15 -6.56 -3.03
N ALA A 239 12.19 -5.78 -2.74
CA ALA A 239 12.69 -4.77 -3.69
C ALA A 239 13.18 -5.37 -5.01
N ARG A 240 13.81 -6.55 -4.97
CA ARG A 240 14.24 -7.29 -6.18
C ARG A 240 13.08 -7.85 -7.00
N GLN A 241 11.96 -8.13 -6.36
CA GLN A 241 10.84 -8.90 -6.95
C GLN A 241 9.66 -8.03 -7.36
N THR A 242 9.75 -6.70 -7.26
CA THR A 242 8.64 -5.80 -7.51
C THR A 242 8.98 -4.70 -8.50
N ILE A 243 7.95 -4.23 -9.22
CA ILE A 243 8.00 -3.06 -10.08
C ILE A 243 6.64 -2.34 -10.06
N MET A 244 6.64 -1.02 -10.19
CA MET A 244 5.41 -0.26 -10.40
C MET A 244 5.00 -0.32 -11.87
N LEU A 245 3.72 -0.50 -12.13
CA LEU A 245 3.09 -0.27 -13.42
C LEU A 245 2.29 1.03 -13.31
N ASP A 246 2.54 1.97 -14.19
CA ASP A 246 1.97 3.32 -14.15
C ASP A 246 1.15 3.56 -15.44
N ASP A 247 0.05 4.32 -15.36
CA ASP A 247 -0.83 4.54 -16.51
C ASP A 247 -0.31 5.60 -17.51
N GLY A 248 0.82 6.22 -17.22
CA GLY A 248 1.41 7.23 -18.07
C GLY A 248 0.72 8.59 -18.01
N GLN A 249 0.00 8.89 -16.92
CA GLN A 249 -0.70 10.16 -16.77
C GLN A 249 -0.18 10.98 -15.58
N ARG A 250 -0.19 12.30 -15.72
CA ARG A 250 0.12 13.24 -14.62
C ARG A 250 -1.09 13.65 -13.78
N ILE A 251 -2.27 13.07 -14.07
CA ILE A 251 -3.54 13.48 -13.47
C ILE A 251 -3.78 12.69 -12.17
N SER A 252 -4.17 13.39 -11.09
CA SER A 252 -4.68 12.74 -9.89
C SER A 252 -6.19 12.63 -9.93
N ASN A 253 -6.73 11.50 -9.46
CA ASN A 253 -8.16 11.16 -9.48
C ASN A 253 -8.76 11.19 -10.91
N PRO A 254 -8.21 10.40 -11.84
CA PRO A 254 -8.73 10.34 -13.19
C PRO A 254 -10.19 9.87 -13.19
N LYS A 255 -10.99 10.39 -14.12
CA LYS A 255 -12.40 9.95 -14.27
C LYS A 255 -12.47 8.50 -14.76
N ASN A 256 -11.55 8.13 -15.63
CA ASN A 256 -11.40 6.78 -16.16
C ASN A 256 -10.11 6.19 -15.61
N ILE A 257 -10.21 5.09 -14.89
CA ILE A 257 -9.07 4.37 -14.33
C ILE A 257 -8.68 3.29 -15.32
N ARG A 258 -7.52 3.43 -15.95
CA ARG A 258 -7.08 2.63 -17.10
C ARG A 258 -7.10 1.12 -16.85
N TYR A 259 -6.72 0.68 -15.65
CA TYR A 259 -6.55 -0.74 -15.34
C TYR A 259 -7.65 -1.32 -14.45
N GLN A 260 -8.67 -0.54 -14.11
CA GLN A 260 -9.67 -0.93 -13.12
C GLN A 260 -10.53 -2.12 -13.58
N TYR A 261 -10.87 -2.16 -14.87
CA TYR A 261 -11.78 -3.15 -15.44
C TYR A 261 -11.09 -3.98 -16.51
N ARG A 262 -11.39 -5.28 -16.52
CA ARG A 262 -10.96 -6.22 -17.57
C ARG A 262 -12.00 -6.34 -18.68
N ASP A 263 -13.26 -6.20 -18.33
CA ASP A 263 -14.40 -6.14 -19.23
C ASP A 263 -15.54 -5.33 -18.61
N ALA A 264 -16.69 -5.24 -19.30
CA ALA A 264 -17.83 -4.47 -18.83
C ALA A 264 -18.68 -5.13 -17.73
N SER A 265 -18.30 -6.32 -17.22
CA SER A 265 -19.03 -7.02 -16.17
C SER A 265 -18.67 -6.48 -14.77
N ALA A 266 -19.62 -6.51 -13.84
CA ALA A 266 -19.40 -6.06 -12.47
C ALA A 266 -18.37 -6.91 -11.70
N ASP A 267 -18.10 -8.12 -12.15
CA ASP A 267 -17.14 -9.05 -11.54
C ASP A 267 -15.73 -8.98 -12.17
N SER A 268 -15.52 -8.08 -13.13
CA SER A 268 -14.29 -7.94 -13.90
C SER A 268 -13.25 -7.01 -13.30
N ASN A 269 -13.50 -6.44 -12.14
CA ASN A 269 -12.54 -5.54 -11.48
C ASN A 269 -11.21 -6.24 -11.23
N LEU A 270 -10.12 -5.53 -11.52
CA LEU A 270 -8.77 -5.98 -11.20
C LEU A 270 -8.61 -6.21 -9.69
N ARG A 271 -7.94 -7.29 -9.32
CA ARG A 271 -7.76 -7.70 -7.91
C ARG A 271 -6.30 -8.01 -7.61
N VAL A 272 -5.89 -7.76 -6.38
CA VAL A 272 -4.63 -8.31 -5.86
C VAL A 272 -4.66 -9.83 -6.02
N GLY A 273 -3.60 -10.37 -6.61
CA GLY A 273 -3.50 -11.79 -6.97
C GLY A 273 -3.87 -12.12 -8.42
N ASP A 274 -4.43 -11.18 -9.19
CA ASP A 274 -4.55 -11.33 -10.64
C ASP A 274 -3.17 -11.28 -11.30
N THR A 275 -3.06 -11.81 -12.52
CA THR A 275 -1.76 -11.96 -13.17
C THR A 275 -1.70 -11.28 -14.53
N ILE A 276 -0.49 -11.01 -14.97
CA ILE A 276 -0.18 -10.50 -16.29
C ILE A 276 1.11 -11.14 -16.81
N THR A 277 1.25 -11.28 -18.12
CA THR A 277 2.45 -11.85 -18.76
C THR A 277 2.84 -10.99 -19.96
N GLY A 278 4.14 -10.83 -20.19
CA GLY A 278 4.64 -10.17 -21.38
C GLY A 278 4.37 -8.65 -21.42
N VAL A 279 4.40 -8.00 -20.29
CA VAL A 279 4.19 -6.54 -20.19
C VAL A 279 5.29 -5.82 -20.96
N ILE A 280 4.90 -4.87 -21.84
CA ILE A 280 5.83 -4.04 -22.61
C ILE A 280 5.61 -2.58 -22.24
N GLY A 281 6.71 -1.86 -21.95
CA GLY A 281 6.66 -0.44 -21.63
C GLY A 281 8.05 0.18 -21.49
N ASN A 282 8.12 1.50 -21.49
CA ASN A 282 9.35 2.23 -21.21
C ASN A 282 9.62 2.24 -19.71
N LEU A 283 10.87 1.98 -19.33
CA LEU A 283 11.29 2.06 -17.93
C LEU A 283 11.59 3.51 -17.56
N ARG A 284 11.04 3.94 -16.45
CA ARG A 284 11.20 5.29 -15.93
C ARG A 284 11.61 5.28 -14.46
N PHE A 285 12.59 6.11 -14.10
CA PHE A 285 12.77 6.47 -12.70
C PHE A 285 12.01 7.76 -12.42
N ALA A 286 11.04 7.73 -11.55
CA ALA A 286 10.23 8.91 -11.26
C ALA A 286 9.66 8.88 -9.85
N ARG A 287 9.38 10.07 -9.36
CA ARG A 287 8.59 10.25 -8.16
C ARG A 287 7.15 9.84 -8.42
N GLY A 288 6.57 9.01 -7.53
CA GLY A 288 5.15 8.67 -7.56
C GLY A 288 4.24 9.89 -7.55
N ALA A 289 3.05 9.75 -8.09
CA ALA A 289 2.08 10.83 -8.16
C ALA A 289 1.70 11.31 -6.75
N GLY A 290 1.56 12.61 -6.59
CA GLY A 290 1.20 13.27 -5.35
C GLY A 290 2.38 13.70 -4.45
N PRO A 291 2.11 14.54 -3.43
CA PRO A 291 3.15 15.18 -2.62
C PRO A 291 4.00 14.21 -1.77
N ALA A 292 3.47 13.01 -1.50
CA ALA A 292 4.13 11.97 -0.70
C ALA A 292 4.69 10.82 -1.54
N GLY A 293 4.65 10.92 -2.87
CA GLY A 293 5.18 9.88 -3.75
C GLY A 293 6.67 9.64 -3.51
N THR A 294 7.07 8.38 -3.43
CA THR A 294 8.48 7.98 -3.37
C THR A 294 9.05 7.83 -4.77
N GLU A 295 10.32 8.15 -4.93
CA GLU A 295 11.06 7.89 -6.17
C GLU A 295 11.27 6.39 -6.30
N THR A 296 10.89 5.83 -7.46
CA THR A 296 11.03 4.40 -7.75
C THR A 296 10.98 4.14 -9.25
N TRP A 297 11.43 2.95 -9.63
CA TRP A 297 11.31 2.46 -11.00
C TRP A 297 9.88 2.11 -11.37
N ARG A 298 9.46 2.54 -12.57
CA ARG A 298 8.11 2.38 -13.13
C ARG A 298 8.19 1.89 -14.56
N LEU A 299 7.31 0.99 -14.92
CA LEU A 299 7.09 0.61 -16.30
C LEU A 299 5.90 1.39 -16.82
N MET A 300 6.11 2.16 -17.90
CA MET A 300 5.11 2.96 -18.60
C MET A 300 4.63 2.17 -19.81
N PRO A 301 3.45 1.52 -19.78
CA PRO A 301 3.02 0.64 -20.85
C PRO A 301 2.80 1.38 -22.17
N THR A 302 3.38 0.87 -23.23
CA THR A 302 3.16 1.34 -24.61
C THR A 302 2.01 0.59 -25.31
N THR A 303 1.54 -0.50 -24.71
CA THR A 303 0.36 -1.26 -25.14
C THR A 303 -0.50 -1.55 -23.91
N ASP A 304 -1.82 -1.64 -24.10
CA ASP A 304 -2.73 -1.91 -23.00
C ASP A 304 -2.46 -3.25 -22.32
N PRO A 305 -2.12 -3.27 -21.04
CA PRO A 305 -1.84 -4.46 -20.28
C PRO A 305 -3.07 -5.38 -20.20
N GLN A 306 -2.88 -6.67 -20.50
CA GLN A 306 -3.94 -7.68 -20.48
C GLN A 306 -3.84 -8.54 -19.22
N PHE A 307 -4.71 -8.28 -18.24
CA PHE A 307 -4.73 -9.02 -16.98
C PHE A 307 -5.58 -10.29 -17.07
N THR A 308 -5.13 -11.33 -16.39
CA THR A 308 -5.85 -12.60 -16.21
C THR A 308 -6.41 -12.69 -14.81
N ALA A 309 -7.69 -13.06 -14.68
CA ALA A 309 -8.37 -13.26 -13.40
C ALA A 309 -7.86 -14.53 -12.69
N ALA A 310 -6.74 -14.40 -11.97
CA ALA A 310 -6.17 -15.50 -11.20
C ALA A 310 -6.69 -15.55 -9.75
N ASN A 311 -7.33 -14.47 -9.28
CA ASN A 311 -7.95 -14.38 -7.95
C ASN A 311 -9.42 -13.95 -8.08
N PRO A 312 -10.31 -14.76 -8.62
CA PRO A 312 -11.73 -14.43 -8.74
C PRO A 312 -12.38 -14.33 -7.35
N ARG A 313 -13.49 -13.58 -7.27
CA ARG A 313 -14.30 -13.58 -6.04
C ARG A 313 -14.81 -14.98 -5.77
N THR A 314 -14.58 -15.48 -4.56
CA THR A 314 -15.13 -16.75 -4.13
C THR A 314 -16.60 -16.55 -3.73
N PRO A 315 -17.47 -17.57 -3.93
CA PRO A 315 -18.81 -17.56 -3.35
C PRO A 315 -18.72 -17.54 -1.83
N ALA A 316 -19.84 -17.21 -1.18
CA ALA A 316 -19.94 -17.27 0.27
C ALA A 316 -19.42 -18.62 0.80
N PRO A 317 -18.65 -18.63 1.89
CA PRO A 317 -18.12 -19.85 2.42
C PRO A 317 -19.28 -20.80 2.83
N PRO A 318 -19.14 -22.12 2.60
CA PRO A 318 -20.17 -23.06 2.97
C PRO A 318 -20.42 -23.03 4.48
N ARG A 319 -21.70 -23.12 4.89
CA ARG A 319 -22.05 -23.21 6.30
C ARG A 319 -21.60 -24.56 6.84
N LYS A 320 -20.75 -24.53 7.86
CA LYS A 320 -20.29 -25.72 8.60
C LYS A 320 -20.63 -25.52 10.07
N GLY A 321 -21.14 -26.58 10.72
CA GLY A 321 -21.54 -26.50 12.13
C GLY A 321 -22.88 -25.77 12.36
N ASN A 322 -23.20 -25.59 13.63
CA ASN A 322 -24.48 -25.05 14.08
C ASN A 322 -24.48 -23.52 14.25
N LEU A 323 -23.29 -22.92 14.34
CA LEU A 323 -23.11 -21.51 14.56
C LEU A 323 -22.03 -20.99 13.64
N ARG A 324 -22.29 -19.86 12.97
CA ARG A 324 -21.31 -19.13 12.18
C ARG A 324 -21.00 -17.81 12.87
N VAL A 325 -19.71 -17.60 13.18
CA VAL A 325 -19.22 -16.35 13.75
C VAL A 325 -18.27 -15.70 12.77
N ALA A 326 -18.36 -14.39 12.60
CA ALA A 326 -17.50 -13.61 11.71
C ALA A 326 -16.89 -12.42 12.43
N SER A 327 -15.73 -11.99 11.93
CA SER A 327 -15.10 -10.69 12.23
C SER A 327 -15.08 -9.85 10.97
N PHE A 328 -15.40 -8.57 11.08
CA PHE A 328 -15.43 -7.67 9.94
C PHE A 328 -15.02 -6.24 10.32
N ASN A 329 -13.87 -5.80 9.84
CA ASN A 329 -13.46 -4.39 9.94
C ASN A 329 -14.17 -3.59 8.84
N VAL A 330 -15.00 -2.61 9.22
CA VAL A 330 -15.84 -1.82 8.31
C VAL A 330 -15.13 -0.59 7.74
N LEU A 331 -13.86 -0.42 8.05
CA LEU A 331 -13.00 0.67 7.55
C LEU A 331 -13.59 2.06 7.85
N ASN A 332 -13.63 2.41 9.14
CA ASN A 332 -14.15 3.69 9.63
C ASN A 332 -15.58 4.01 9.12
N TYR A 333 -16.56 3.18 9.48
CA TYR A 333 -17.95 3.52 9.22
C TYR A 333 -18.44 4.55 10.24
N PHE A 334 -18.76 5.74 9.74
CA PHE A 334 -19.29 6.87 10.50
C PHE A 334 -20.71 7.21 10.02
N SER A 335 -21.61 7.51 10.93
CA SER A 335 -22.99 7.90 10.61
C SER A 335 -23.12 9.29 9.99
N LYS A 336 -22.01 10.05 9.96
CA LYS A 336 -21.92 11.37 9.34
C LYS A 336 -20.69 11.44 8.43
N PRO A 337 -20.81 12.04 7.24
CA PRO A 337 -19.66 12.29 6.36
C PRO A 337 -18.61 13.18 7.02
N ASP A 338 -17.33 12.94 6.69
CA ASP A 338 -16.21 13.80 7.10
C ASP A 338 -16.23 15.12 6.33
N ASN A 339 -16.88 16.09 6.89
CA ASN A 339 -16.91 17.47 6.39
C ASN A 339 -15.85 18.36 7.09
N LYS A 340 -14.84 17.75 7.68
CA LYS A 340 -13.75 18.38 8.45
C LYS A 340 -14.21 19.06 9.75
N ARG A 341 -15.44 18.83 10.19
CA ARG A 341 -15.95 19.29 11.49
C ARG A 341 -15.66 18.26 12.56
N LYS A 342 -15.42 18.73 13.77
CA LYS A 342 -15.25 17.89 14.95
C LYS A 342 -16.60 17.68 15.63
N VAL A 343 -17.38 16.73 15.13
CA VAL A 343 -18.75 16.44 15.58
C VAL A 343 -19.01 14.95 15.78
N CYS A 344 -17.97 14.13 15.72
CA CYS A 344 -18.02 12.68 15.86
C CYS A 344 -17.33 12.20 17.14
N GLY A 345 -17.32 10.90 17.36
CA GLY A 345 -16.75 10.28 18.55
C GLY A 345 -17.63 10.39 19.80
N PRO A 346 -17.19 9.82 20.94
CA PRO A 346 -18.02 9.65 22.12
C PRO A 346 -18.46 10.97 22.76
N ALA A 347 -17.66 12.01 22.65
CA ALA A 347 -17.97 13.36 23.15
C ALA A 347 -18.45 14.32 22.05
N SER A 348 -18.62 13.87 20.81
CA SER A 348 -18.95 14.69 19.64
C SER A 348 -17.93 15.84 19.40
N THR A 349 -16.68 15.60 19.72
CA THR A 349 -15.58 16.57 19.59
C THR A 349 -14.44 16.12 18.69
N ASP A 350 -14.55 14.90 18.14
CA ASP A 350 -13.56 14.32 17.23
C ASP A 350 -13.90 14.61 15.78
N ALA A 351 -12.89 14.62 14.93
CA ALA A 351 -13.10 14.64 13.49
C ALA A 351 -13.79 13.34 13.06
N CYS A 352 -14.76 13.46 12.17
CA CYS A 352 -15.32 12.29 11.51
C CYS A 352 -14.27 11.66 10.59
N ARG A 353 -14.43 10.36 10.31
CA ARG A 353 -13.58 9.60 9.41
C ARG A 353 -14.46 8.90 8.37
N GLY A 354 -13.85 8.19 7.42
CA GLY A 354 -14.63 7.43 6.42
C GLY A 354 -15.02 8.30 5.22
N ALA A 355 -16.29 8.24 4.83
CA ALA A 355 -16.78 8.92 3.63
C ALA A 355 -16.75 10.46 3.73
N ASP A 356 -16.42 11.15 2.61
CA ASP A 356 -16.39 12.61 2.51
C ASP A 356 -17.75 13.23 2.16
N SER A 357 -18.65 12.41 1.62
CA SER A 357 -19.96 12.83 1.13
C SER A 357 -21.03 11.79 1.49
N VAL A 358 -22.29 12.20 1.45
CA VAL A 358 -23.42 11.28 1.64
C VAL A 358 -23.39 10.16 0.60
N GLN A 359 -23.09 10.48 -0.66
CA GLN A 359 -23.01 9.48 -1.74
C GLN A 359 -21.92 8.43 -1.50
N GLU A 360 -20.78 8.83 -0.95
CA GLU A 360 -19.73 7.88 -0.56
C GLU A 360 -20.13 7.05 0.65
N GLN A 361 -20.79 7.65 1.63
CA GLN A 361 -21.32 6.95 2.80
C GLN A 361 -22.34 5.90 2.39
N ASP A 362 -23.29 6.25 1.51
CA ASP A 362 -24.27 5.31 0.97
C ASP A 362 -23.60 4.13 0.25
N ARG A 363 -22.55 4.42 -0.54
CA ARG A 363 -21.74 3.37 -1.20
C ARG A 363 -21.00 2.50 -0.20
N GLN A 364 -20.42 3.07 0.83
CA GLN A 364 -19.71 2.32 1.88
C GLN A 364 -20.70 1.41 2.60
N LEU A 365 -21.84 1.93 3.05
CA LEU A 365 -22.88 1.16 3.71
C LEU A 365 -23.40 0.02 2.82
N ALA A 366 -23.70 0.29 1.55
CA ALA A 366 -24.16 -0.72 0.60
C ALA A 366 -23.15 -1.86 0.40
N LYS A 367 -21.83 -1.56 0.39
CA LYS A 367 -20.77 -2.57 0.31
C LYS A 367 -20.68 -3.40 1.60
N ILE A 368 -20.71 -2.75 2.77
CA ILE A 368 -20.70 -3.42 4.09
C ILE A 368 -21.89 -4.39 4.18
N VAL A 369 -23.09 -3.91 3.90
CA VAL A 369 -24.33 -4.70 3.97
C VAL A 369 -24.31 -5.86 2.96
N THR A 370 -23.76 -5.65 1.76
CA THR A 370 -23.60 -6.73 0.77
C THR A 370 -22.67 -7.82 1.29
N ALA A 371 -21.53 -7.45 1.88
CA ALA A 371 -20.59 -8.39 2.45
C ALA A 371 -21.22 -9.16 3.63
N LEU A 372 -21.89 -8.47 4.56
CA LEU A 372 -22.54 -9.09 5.72
C LEU A 372 -23.65 -10.06 5.30
N ALA A 373 -24.46 -9.70 4.30
CA ALA A 373 -25.48 -10.58 3.75
C ALA A 373 -24.90 -11.85 3.12
N LEU A 374 -23.74 -11.75 2.42
CA LEU A 374 -23.04 -12.90 1.85
C LEU A 374 -22.37 -13.78 2.91
N ILE A 375 -21.82 -13.18 3.95
CA ILE A 375 -21.23 -13.90 5.09
C ILE A 375 -22.29 -14.69 5.82
N ASP A 376 -23.49 -14.14 5.98
CA ASP A 376 -24.65 -14.77 6.62
C ASP A 376 -24.30 -15.37 7.98
N ALA A 377 -23.58 -14.65 8.83
CA ALA A 377 -23.15 -15.13 10.14
C ALA A 377 -24.25 -14.96 11.19
N ASP A 378 -24.25 -15.84 12.20
CA ASP A 378 -25.17 -15.77 13.33
C ASP A 378 -24.70 -14.75 14.38
N ILE A 379 -23.38 -14.51 14.46
CA ILE A 379 -22.75 -13.47 15.28
C ILE A 379 -21.68 -12.79 14.43
N VAL A 380 -21.63 -11.45 14.46
CA VAL A 380 -20.60 -10.67 13.77
C VAL A 380 -19.95 -9.68 14.72
N GLY A 381 -18.64 -9.82 14.93
CA GLY A 381 -17.82 -8.79 15.53
C GLY A 381 -17.47 -7.71 14.50
N LEU A 382 -17.91 -6.49 14.73
CA LEU A 382 -17.61 -5.33 13.88
C LEU A 382 -16.50 -4.48 14.51
N ILE A 383 -15.65 -3.92 13.67
CA ILE A 383 -14.48 -3.13 14.05
C ILE A 383 -14.48 -1.85 13.23
N GLU A 384 -14.00 -0.73 13.83
CA GLU A 384 -13.95 0.60 13.21
C GLU A 384 -15.34 1.25 12.98
N LEU A 385 -16.29 0.99 13.85
CA LEU A 385 -17.53 1.74 13.91
C LEU A 385 -17.31 3.11 14.54
N GLU A 386 -18.03 4.15 14.11
CA GLU A 386 -18.07 5.40 14.88
C GLU A 386 -18.45 5.12 16.33
N ASN A 387 -17.68 5.66 17.27
CA ASN A 387 -17.96 5.55 18.70
C ASN A 387 -19.04 6.56 19.12
N ASN A 388 -20.20 6.43 18.52
CA ASN A 388 -21.43 7.08 18.97
C ASN A 388 -22.25 6.11 19.84
N SER A 389 -23.36 6.56 20.44
CA SER A 389 -24.13 5.72 21.36
C SER A 389 -24.58 4.43 20.67
N ARG A 390 -25.35 4.53 19.58
CA ARG A 390 -25.93 3.37 18.89
C ARG A 390 -26.08 3.55 17.37
N GLN A 391 -26.01 4.77 16.86
CA GLN A 391 -26.41 5.10 15.50
C GLN A 391 -25.64 4.31 14.44
N SER A 392 -24.31 4.16 14.56
CA SER A 392 -23.50 3.40 13.60
C SER A 392 -23.90 1.92 13.51
N LEU A 393 -24.34 1.31 14.62
CA LEU A 393 -24.86 -0.05 14.63
C LEU A 393 -26.27 -0.13 14.06
N GLU A 394 -27.13 0.84 14.39
CA GLU A 394 -28.49 0.95 13.84
C GLU A 394 -28.47 1.09 12.33
N ASP A 395 -27.68 2.01 11.79
CA ASP A 395 -27.56 2.24 10.33
C ASP A 395 -27.22 0.93 9.59
N ILE A 396 -26.28 0.15 10.13
CA ILE A 396 -25.86 -1.12 9.51
C ILE A 396 -26.95 -2.19 9.65
N VAL A 397 -27.55 -2.34 10.82
CA VAL A 397 -28.58 -3.38 11.07
C VAL A 397 -29.84 -3.07 10.26
N ASP A 398 -30.31 -1.84 10.25
CA ASP A 398 -31.50 -1.42 9.49
C ASP A 398 -31.28 -1.65 7.99
N ALA A 399 -30.13 -1.26 7.46
CA ALA A 399 -29.80 -1.46 6.05
C ALA A 399 -29.61 -2.95 5.70
N LEU A 400 -29.05 -3.77 6.62
CA LEU A 400 -28.90 -5.21 6.43
C LEU A 400 -30.26 -5.92 6.44
N ASN A 401 -31.11 -5.63 7.41
CA ASN A 401 -32.46 -6.16 7.51
C ASN A 401 -33.31 -5.74 6.31
N ALA A 402 -33.24 -4.47 5.88
CA ALA A 402 -33.92 -4.01 4.67
C ALA A 402 -33.47 -4.78 3.41
N ARG A 403 -32.18 -5.07 3.28
CA ARG A 403 -31.64 -5.85 2.16
C ARG A 403 -32.13 -7.30 2.18
N LEU A 404 -32.24 -7.90 3.36
CA LEU A 404 -32.71 -9.29 3.53
C LEU A 404 -34.24 -9.40 3.42
N GLY A 405 -34.96 -8.29 3.57
CA GLY A 405 -36.43 -8.27 3.61
C GLY A 405 -36.99 -8.88 4.87
N SER A 406 -36.28 -8.84 5.99
CA SER A 406 -36.61 -9.46 7.27
C SER A 406 -35.91 -8.73 8.43
N ASP A 407 -36.38 -8.92 9.66
CA ASP A 407 -35.73 -8.41 10.88
C ASP A 407 -34.81 -9.46 11.50
N ASP A 408 -33.92 -10.03 10.68
CA ASP A 408 -33.08 -11.17 11.09
C ASP A 408 -31.93 -10.77 12.02
N TYR A 409 -31.46 -9.53 11.99
CA TYR A 409 -30.31 -9.08 12.78
C TYR A 409 -30.70 -8.06 13.84
N ALA A 410 -30.07 -8.20 15.00
CA ALA A 410 -30.05 -7.24 16.09
C ALA A 410 -28.60 -6.94 16.50
N PHE A 411 -28.37 -6.00 17.40
CA PHE A 411 -27.02 -5.67 17.92
C PHE A 411 -27.00 -5.59 19.44
N VAL A 412 -25.83 -5.78 20.04
CA VAL A 412 -25.57 -5.53 21.45
C VAL A 412 -25.40 -4.03 21.66
N ASN A 413 -26.31 -3.42 22.42
CA ASN A 413 -26.24 -1.98 22.68
C ASN A 413 -25.24 -1.68 23.81
N THR A 414 -24.03 -1.33 23.44
CA THR A 414 -22.93 -1.02 24.37
C THR A 414 -22.86 0.45 24.78
N GLY A 415 -23.63 1.33 24.14
CA GLY A 415 -23.40 2.76 24.24
C GLY A 415 -22.06 3.17 23.63
N THR A 416 -21.42 4.18 24.19
CA THR A 416 -20.04 4.55 23.83
C THR A 416 -19.03 3.69 24.59
N ILE A 417 -17.90 3.35 23.95
CA ILE A 417 -16.83 2.52 24.52
C ILE A 417 -15.50 3.27 24.44
N GLY A 418 -14.84 3.44 25.59
CA GLY A 418 -13.53 4.12 25.62
C GLY A 418 -13.57 5.57 25.11
N ARG A 419 -12.45 6.02 24.52
CA ARG A 419 -12.24 7.43 24.17
C ARG A 419 -11.98 7.69 22.70
N ASP A 420 -11.61 6.66 21.92
CA ASP A 420 -11.32 6.83 20.49
C ASP A 420 -12.62 7.16 19.72
N ALA A 421 -12.47 7.86 18.61
CA ALA A 421 -13.57 8.14 17.68
C ALA A 421 -14.23 6.87 17.11
N ILE A 422 -13.57 5.72 17.21
CA ILE A 422 -14.05 4.41 16.75
C ILE A 422 -14.14 3.40 17.89
N LYS A 423 -15.07 2.45 17.74
CA LYS A 423 -15.32 1.34 18.67
C LYS A 423 -15.54 0.01 17.95
N GLN A 424 -15.65 -1.06 18.73
CA GLN A 424 -16.15 -2.35 18.31
C GLN A 424 -17.65 -2.47 18.56
N GLY A 425 -18.28 -3.44 17.89
CA GLY A 425 -19.68 -3.78 18.10
C GLY A 425 -19.96 -5.24 17.80
N LEU A 426 -21.13 -5.72 18.20
CA LEU A 426 -21.58 -7.08 17.96
C LEU A 426 -22.98 -7.07 17.35
N LEU A 427 -23.11 -7.70 16.18
CA LEU A 427 -24.41 -8.07 15.60
C LEU A 427 -24.70 -9.54 15.87
N TYR A 428 -25.98 -9.90 15.95
CA TYR A 428 -26.38 -11.28 16.08
C TYR A 428 -27.75 -11.54 15.46
N LYS A 429 -28.04 -12.81 15.16
CA LYS A 429 -29.40 -13.28 14.76
C LYS A 429 -30.17 -13.78 15.98
N PRO A 430 -31.25 -13.10 16.40
CA PRO A 430 -32.09 -13.54 17.54
C PRO A 430 -32.67 -14.94 17.37
N SER A 431 -32.84 -15.41 16.14
CA SER A 431 -33.29 -16.78 15.84
C SER A 431 -32.25 -17.85 16.18
N ALA A 432 -30.94 -17.51 16.08
CA ALA A 432 -29.85 -18.45 16.33
C ALA A 432 -29.32 -18.35 17.77
N VAL A 433 -29.12 -17.12 18.27
CA VAL A 433 -28.50 -16.86 19.58
C VAL A 433 -29.20 -15.71 20.31
N ARG A 434 -29.02 -15.66 21.62
CA ARG A 434 -29.46 -14.54 22.46
C ARG A 434 -28.33 -14.12 23.39
N PRO A 435 -28.05 -12.80 23.55
CA PRO A 435 -27.16 -12.34 24.59
C PRO A 435 -27.59 -12.90 25.95
N SER A 436 -26.65 -13.44 26.71
CA SER A 436 -26.79 -13.91 28.07
C SER A 436 -26.02 -12.97 28.96
N ASP A 437 -26.66 -12.44 29.98
CA ASP A 437 -26.06 -11.50 30.93
C ASP A 437 -25.59 -10.17 30.25
N GLU A 438 -24.87 -9.34 30.99
CA GLU A 438 -24.32 -8.08 30.49
C GLU A 438 -22.99 -8.31 29.76
N PHE A 439 -22.69 -7.43 28.81
CA PHE A 439 -21.35 -7.38 28.19
C PHE A 439 -20.32 -6.83 29.19
N ALA A 440 -19.06 -7.12 28.96
CA ALA A 440 -17.96 -6.53 29.73
C ALA A 440 -16.90 -5.90 28.81
N LEU A 441 -16.10 -5.00 29.36
CA LEU A 441 -15.03 -4.27 28.67
C LEU A 441 -13.70 -4.47 29.38
N LEU A 442 -12.65 -4.74 28.61
CA LEU A 442 -11.27 -4.65 29.11
C LEU A 442 -10.71 -3.29 28.72
N GLU A 443 -10.35 -2.51 29.70
CA GLU A 443 -9.74 -1.17 29.59
C GLU A 443 -8.79 -0.91 30.76
N SER A 444 -8.03 0.19 30.73
CA SER A 444 -6.97 0.47 31.73
C SER A 444 -7.41 0.39 33.20
N PRO A 445 -8.62 0.78 33.60
CA PRO A 445 -9.07 0.61 34.98
C PRO A 445 -9.25 -0.84 35.42
N VAL A 446 -9.49 -1.77 34.47
CA VAL A 446 -9.59 -3.21 34.74
C VAL A 446 -8.21 -3.84 34.82
N ASP A 447 -7.35 -3.55 33.84
CA ASP A 447 -5.95 -3.98 33.82
C ASP A 447 -5.06 -2.89 33.20
N ALA A 448 -4.13 -2.36 33.95
CA ALA A 448 -3.25 -1.26 33.52
C ALA A 448 -2.31 -1.64 32.34
N ARG A 449 -2.11 -2.93 32.09
CA ARG A 449 -1.36 -3.41 30.92
C ARG A 449 -2.14 -3.19 29.63
N PHE A 450 -3.47 -3.16 29.71
CA PHE A 450 -4.33 -2.84 28.58
C PHE A 450 -4.44 -1.31 28.43
N ASN A 451 -3.45 -0.70 27.77
CA ASN A 451 -3.41 0.75 27.58
C ASN A 451 -4.51 1.22 26.60
N ASP A 452 -5.66 1.66 27.10
CA ASP A 452 -6.83 2.12 26.35
C ASP A 452 -6.67 3.50 25.69
N ARG A 453 -5.54 4.17 25.91
CA ARG A 453 -5.15 5.35 25.15
C ARG A 453 -4.56 4.99 23.80
N ARG A 454 -4.18 3.73 23.63
CA ARG A 454 -3.55 3.17 22.42
C ARG A 454 -4.41 2.11 21.78
N ASN A 455 -4.87 1.13 22.55
CA ASN A 455 -5.80 0.12 22.12
C ASN A 455 -7.25 0.62 22.26
N ARG A 456 -8.20 0.08 21.51
CA ARG A 456 -9.63 0.24 21.79
C ARG A 456 -10.03 -0.80 22.80
N PRO A 457 -10.89 -0.47 23.82
CA PRO A 457 -11.31 -1.45 24.82
C PRO A 457 -11.83 -2.73 24.19
N ALA A 458 -11.38 -3.90 24.64
CA ALA A 458 -11.93 -5.16 24.14
C ALA A 458 -13.35 -5.37 24.67
N LEU A 459 -14.25 -5.84 23.79
CA LEU A 459 -15.65 -6.06 24.08
C LEU A 459 -15.94 -7.55 24.13
N ILE A 460 -16.47 -8.08 25.24
CA ILE A 460 -16.97 -9.44 25.36
C ILE A 460 -18.48 -9.47 25.57
N GLN A 461 -19.16 -10.42 24.91
CA GLN A 461 -20.55 -10.78 25.17
C GLN A 461 -20.69 -12.30 25.11
N THR A 462 -21.32 -12.87 26.13
CA THR A 462 -21.74 -14.27 26.12
C THR A 462 -23.08 -14.41 25.41
N PHE A 463 -23.17 -15.38 24.51
CA PHE A 463 -24.38 -15.73 23.79
C PHE A 463 -24.83 -17.15 24.15
N ARG A 464 -26.14 -17.33 24.25
CA ARG A 464 -26.78 -18.64 24.41
C ARG A 464 -27.42 -19.08 23.10
N HIS A 465 -27.05 -20.25 22.61
CA HIS A 465 -27.62 -20.83 21.39
C HIS A 465 -29.09 -21.21 21.59
N SER A 466 -29.97 -20.73 20.70
CA SER A 466 -31.43 -20.89 20.84
C SER A 466 -31.90 -22.33 20.75
N GLY A 467 -31.18 -23.21 20.01
CA GLY A 467 -31.61 -24.59 19.78
C GLY A 467 -31.20 -25.58 20.87
N ASN A 468 -30.05 -25.40 21.54
CA ASN A 468 -29.55 -26.39 22.52
C ASN A 468 -29.12 -25.77 23.87
N GLY A 469 -29.19 -24.45 24.01
CA GLY A 469 -28.84 -23.75 25.24
C GLY A 469 -27.33 -23.63 25.54
N ALA A 470 -26.43 -24.13 24.65
CA ALA A 470 -25.00 -23.98 24.81
C ALA A 470 -24.58 -22.50 24.80
N GLN A 471 -23.55 -22.17 25.53
CA GLN A 471 -23.04 -20.82 25.64
C GLN A 471 -21.72 -20.67 24.83
N LEU A 472 -21.45 -19.46 24.37
CA LEU A 472 -20.22 -19.07 23.74
C LEU A 472 -19.96 -17.59 24.05
N SER A 473 -18.81 -17.29 24.62
CA SER A 473 -18.36 -15.92 24.82
C SER A 473 -17.56 -15.45 23.59
N VAL A 474 -17.97 -14.34 22.99
CA VAL A 474 -17.32 -13.75 21.82
C VAL A 474 -16.65 -12.46 22.23
N VAL A 475 -15.34 -12.36 21.98
CA VAL A 475 -14.49 -11.20 22.31
C VAL A 475 -14.06 -10.51 21.03
N VAL A 476 -14.41 -9.23 20.88
CA VAL A 476 -14.01 -8.42 19.72
C VAL A 476 -12.88 -7.48 20.12
N ASN A 477 -11.78 -7.55 19.40
CA ASN A 477 -10.57 -6.79 19.66
C ASN A 477 -10.22 -5.85 18.52
N HIS A 478 -9.64 -4.69 18.87
CA HIS A 478 -8.96 -3.81 17.93
C HIS A 478 -7.74 -3.22 18.61
N LEU A 479 -6.59 -3.89 18.49
CA LEU A 479 -5.37 -3.47 19.13
C LEU A 479 -4.71 -2.29 18.37
N LYS A 480 -3.66 -1.73 18.95
CA LYS A 480 -2.96 -0.56 18.42
C LYS A 480 -2.33 -0.84 17.06
N SER A 481 -2.67 0.01 16.07
CA SER A 481 -2.12 -0.08 14.71
C SER A 481 -0.61 0.13 14.66
N LYS A 482 0.04 -0.48 13.65
CA LYS A 482 1.49 -0.42 13.43
C LYS A 482 2.00 0.91 12.90
N GLY A 483 1.13 1.74 12.31
CA GLY A 483 1.54 2.89 11.50
C GLY A 483 2.06 4.10 12.28
N SER A 484 1.58 4.35 13.51
CA SER A 484 2.03 5.50 14.31
C SER A 484 2.96 5.06 15.43
N ALA A 485 4.00 5.87 15.68
CA ALA A 485 5.00 5.59 16.71
C ALA A 485 4.42 5.58 18.14
N CYS A 486 5.01 4.76 19.00
CA CYS A 486 4.77 4.69 20.44
C CYS A 486 6.04 5.03 21.26
N ASP A 487 6.95 5.82 20.71
CA ASP A 487 8.22 6.17 21.35
C ASP A 487 8.01 6.85 22.72
N ALA A 488 6.94 7.67 22.83
CA ALA A 488 6.55 8.31 24.09
C ALA A 488 6.17 7.31 25.19
N ASP A 489 5.78 6.07 24.82
CA ASP A 489 5.46 4.99 25.75
C ASP A 489 6.64 3.99 25.90
N ASN A 490 7.82 4.36 25.41
CA ASN A 490 9.01 3.51 25.36
C ASN A 490 8.78 2.17 24.65
N ASP A 491 8.13 2.28 23.46
CA ASP A 491 7.77 1.15 22.59
C ASP A 491 8.04 1.52 21.11
N PRO A 492 9.33 1.75 20.75
CA PRO A 492 9.73 2.10 19.40
C PRO A 492 9.68 0.89 18.46
N ASN A 493 9.77 1.17 17.14
CA ASN A 493 10.04 0.14 16.15
C ASN A 493 11.48 -0.37 16.30
N THR A 494 11.63 -1.67 16.54
CA THR A 494 12.94 -2.34 16.75
C THR A 494 13.58 -2.84 15.46
N GLY A 495 12.89 -2.70 14.33
CA GLY A 495 13.40 -3.13 13.03
C GLY A 495 13.38 -4.63 12.77
N ASP A 496 12.69 -5.40 13.60
CA ASP A 496 12.60 -6.87 13.57
C ASP A 496 11.40 -7.42 12.76
N GLY A 497 10.65 -6.54 12.08
CA GLY A 497 9.45 -6.86 11.32
C GLY A 497 8.13 -6.65 12.07
N GLN A 498 8.15 -6.43 13.38
CA GLN A 498 6.95 -6.22 14.19
C GLN A 498 6.42 -4.78 14.14
N ALA A 499 7.20 -3.84 13.60
CA ALA A 499 6.89 -2.42 13.47
C ALA A 499 6.61 -1.70 14.82
N ASN A 500 5.93 -0.53 14.77
CA ASN A 500 5.67 0.27 15.95
C ASN A 500 4.71 -0.40 16.95
N CYS A 501 4.85 -0.08 18.24
CA CYS A 501 3.89 -0.41 19.30
C CYS A 501 3.73 -1.92 19.58
N ASN A 502 4.74 -2.74 19.32
CA ASN A 502 4.64 -4.18 19.53
C ASN A 502 4.47 -4.54 21.01
N LYS A 503 5.24 -3.91 21.90
CA LYS A 503 5.12 -4.11 23.35
C LYS A 503 3.73 -3.74 23.87
N THR A 504 3.14 -2.65 23.37
CA THR A 504 1.79 -2.23 23.73
C THR A 504 0.75 -3.30 23.38
N ARG A 505 0.85 -3.90 22.18
CA ARG A 505 -0.04 -4.99 21.75
C ARG A 505 0.21 -6.27 22.55
N THR A 506 1.47 -6.61 22.84
CA THR A 506 1.84 -7.79 23.62
C THR A 506 1.32 -7.72 25.06
N LEU A 507 1.46 -6.54 25.69
CA LEU A 507 0.90 -6.32 27.03
C LEU A 507 -0.62 -6.39 27.05
N ALA A 508 -1.29 -5.89 25.99
CA ALA A 508 -2.73 -6.02 25.85
C ALA A 508 -3.16 -7.49 25.69
N ALA A 509 -2.41 -8.28 24.92
CA ALA A 509 -2.65 -9.72 24.78
C ALA A 509 -2.50 -10.48 26.11
N ALA A 510 -1.49 -10.14 26.91
CA ALA A 510 -1.33 -10.70 28.26
C ALA A 510 -2.47 -10.30 29.22
N ALA A 511 -2.90 -9.04 29.17
CA ALA A 511 -4.05 -8.57 29.95
C ALA A 511 -5.36 -9.27 29.54
N LEU A 512 -5.56 -9.53 28.24
CA LEU A 512 -6.69 -10.30 27.73
C LEU A 512 -6.75 -11.71 28.34
N LEU A 513 -5.64 -12.42 28.43
CA LEU A 513 -5.58 -13.77 29.03
C LEU A 513 -6.07 -13.76 30.48
N ASP A 514 -5.47 -12.92 31.32
CA ASP A 514 -5.82 -12.85 32.74
C ASP A 514 -7.26 -12.37 32.95
N TRP A 515 -7.73 -11.46 32.12
CA TRP A 515 -9.12 -10.98 32.18
C TRP A 515 -10.12 -12.07 31.80
N LEU A 516 -9.84 -12.85 30.76
CA LEU A 516 -10.72 -13.95 30.32
C LEU A 516 -10.75 -15.09 31.35
N ASP A 517 -9.64 -15.36 32.03
CA ASP A 517 -9.59 -16.32 33.12
C ASP A 517 -10.46 -15.89 34.33
N SER A 518 -10.76 -14.60 34.48
CA SER A 518 -11.67 -14.10 35.54
C SER A 518 -13.16 -14.25 35.25
N ASP A 519 -13.53 -14.80 34.08
CA ASP A 519 -14.92 -14.92 33.60
C ASP A 519 -15.72 -13.59 33.69
N PRO A 520 -15.33 -12.58 32.89
CA PRO A 520 -15.82 -11.20 33.03
C PRO A 520 -17.33 -11.04 32.77
N THR A 521 -18.00 -12.01 32.17
CA THR A 521 -19.45 -12.05 31.95
C THR A 521 -20.19 -12.96 32.92
N ALA A 522 -19.49 -13.57 33.88
CA ALA A 522 -20.03 -14.56 34.82
C ALA A 522 -20.78 -15.70 34.11
N SER A 523 -20.31 -16.10 32.95
CA SER A 523 -20.95 -17.14 32.12
C SER A 523 -20.85 -18.52 32.72
N ASN A 524 -19.84 -18.77 33.54
CA ASN A 524 -19.43 -20.09 34.04
C ASN A 524 -19.22 -21.12 32.93
N ASP A 525 -18.88 -20.65 31.71
CA ASP A 525 -18.61 -21.48 30.53
C ASP A 525 -17.22 -21.08 29.94
N PRO A 526 -16.30 -22.06 29.79
CA PRO A 526 -14.94 -21.77 29.31
C PRO A 526 -14.84 -21.59 27.79
N ASP A 527 -15.94 -21.73 27.05
CA ASP A 527 -15.93 -21.63 25.59
C ASP A 527 -15.86 -20.15 25.16
N VAL A 528 -14.65 -19.72 24.77
CA VAL A 528 -14.35 -18.35 24.34
C VAL A 528 -13.83 -18.35 22.93
N LEU A 529 -14.35 -17.44 22.10
CA LEU A 529 -13.84 -17.11 20.78
C LEU A 529 -13.36 -15.66 20.76
N LEU A 530 -12.05 -15.46 20.64
CA LEU A 530 -11.41 -14.17 20.52
C LEU A 530 -11.20 -13.87 19.04
N LEU A 531 -11.70 -12.73 18.57
CA LEU A 531 -11.61 -12.34 17.18
C LEU A 531 -11.38 -10.82 17.03
N GLY A 532 -10.98 -10.41 15.84
CA GLY A 532 -10.81 -9.02 15.48
C GLY A 532 -9.46 -8.67 14.88
N ASP A 533 -9.25 -7.38 14.70
CA ASP A 533 -8.01 -6.80 14.20
C ASP A 533 -6.99 -6.67 15.35
N LEU A 534 -6.09 -7.63 15.44
CA LEU A 534 -5.03 -7.61 16.44
C LEU A 534 -3.84 -6.74 16.04
N ASN A 535 -3.85 -6.18 14.81
CA ASN A 535 -2.76 -5.39 14.25
C ASN A 535 -1.38 -6.07 14.41
N ALA A 536 -1.37 -7.40 14.35
CA ALA A 536 -0.20 -8.23 14.48
C ALA A 536 -0.27 -9.39 13.49
N TYR A 537 0.83 -9.70 12.82
CA TYR A 537 0.93 -10.87 11.95
C TYR A 537 1.14 -12.14 12.76
N ARG A 538 1.00 -13.31 12.12
CA ARG A 538 0.91 -14.64 12.78
C ARG A 538 2.05 -14.99 13.74
N MET A 539 3.27 -14.53 13.46
CA MET A 539 4.47 -14.85 14.24
C MET A 539 4.91 -13.73 15.18
N GLU A 540 4.07 -12.69 15.35
CA GLU A 540 4.38 -11.58 16.25
C GLU A 540 4.01 -11.88 17.69
N ASP A 541 4.69 -11.20 18.62
CA ASP A 541 4.57 -11.45 20.05
C ASP A 541 3.13 -11.42 20.60
N PRO A 542 2.21 -10.53 20.15
CA PRO A 542 0.84 -10.56 20.64
C PRO A 542 0.11 -11.88 20.37
N LEU A 543 0.29 -12.45 19.16
CA LEU A 543 -0.30 -13.74 18.79
C LEU A 543 0.35 -14.89 19.54
N LEU A 544 1.67 -14.89 19.64
CA LEU A 544 2.43 -15.90 20.38
C LEU A 544 2.07 -15.88 21.87
N THR A 545 1.81 -14.70 22.45
CA THR A 545 1.32 -14.55 23.84
C THR A 545 -0.01 -15.25 24.04
N LEU A 546 -1.00 -15.00 23.16
CA LEU A 546 -2.31 -15.65 23.22
C LEU A 546 -2.21 -17.17 23.01
N GLU A 547 -1.40 -17.63 22.06
CA GLU A 547 -1.17 -19.06 21.79
C GLU A 547 -0.47 -19.74 22.99
N THR A 548 0.49 -19.08 23.62
CA THR A 548 1.18 -19.59 24.82
C THR A 548 0.21 -19.69 26.02
N GLY A 549 -0.77 -18.78 26.10
CA GLY A 549 -1.88 -18.85 27.05
C GLY A 549 -2.91 -19.94 26.72
N GLY A 550 -2.67 -20.75 25.67
CA GLY A 550 -3.48 -21.91 25.32
C GLY A 550 -4.56 -21.66 24.25
N PHE A 551 -4.72 -20.43 23.75
CA PHE A 551 -5.62 -20.17 22.65
C PHE A 551 -5.09 -20.78 21.34
N VAL A 552 -6.00 -21.31 20.52
CA VAL A 552 -5.67 -21.92 19.23
C VAL A 552 -6.06 -20.95 18.12
N ASN A 553 -5.10 -20.50 17.32
CA ASN A 553 -5.38 -19.68 16.14
C ASN A 553 -6.02 -20.55 15.05
N LEU A 554 -7.30 -20.30 14.76
CA LEU A 554 -8.12 -21.07 13.81
C LEU A 554 -7.70 -20.86 12.35
N LEU A 555 -6.91 -19.82 12.07
CA LEU A 555 -6.35 -19.56 10.74
C LEU A 555 -5.01 -20.28 10.51
N LYS A 556 -4.43 -20.89 11.55
CA LYS A 556 -3.21 -21.68 11.45
C LYS A 556 -3.49 -22.98 10.70
N GLY A 557 -2.78 -23.19 9.60
CA GLY A 557 -3.00 -24.38 8.73
C GLY A 557 -4.09 -24.22 7.67
N GLN A 558 -4.77 -23.08 7.62
CA GLN A 558 -5.61 -22.70 6.49
C GLN A 558 -4.73 -22.31 5.29
N ASP A 559 -5.37 -22.01 4.17
CA ASP A 559 -4.66 -21.60 2.94
C ASP A 559 -3.61 -20.51 3.24
N ARG A 560 -2.34 -20.79 2.91
CA ARG A 560 -1.23 -19.82 3.02
C ARG A 560 -1.51 -18.51 2.29
N LEU A 561 -2.37 -18.56 1.28
CA LEU A 561 -2.72 -17.40 0.48
C LEU A 561 -3.85 -16.55 1.06
N ALA A 562 -4.47 -16.98 2.17
CA ALA A 562 -5.48 -16.16 2.87
C ALA A 562 -4.83 -14.92 3.49
N TRP A 563 -5.45 -13.77 3.29
CA TRP A 563 -5.02 -12.49 3.87
C TRP A 563 -6.23 -11.63 4.24
N SER A 564 -6.07 -10.75 5.20
CA SER A 564 -7.07 -9.74 5.57
C SER A 564 -6.65 -8.32 5.22
N PHE A 565 -5.34 -8.09 5.01
CA PHE A 565 -4.79 -6.76 4.75
C PHE A 565 -3.64 -6.79 3.74
N VAL A 566 -3.55 -5.74 2.92
CA VAL A 566 -2.41 -5.50 2.03
C VAL A 566 -1.73 -4.21 2.45
N TYR A 567 -0.44 -4.29 2.72
CA TYR A 567 0.37 -3.12 3.03
C TYR A 567 1.68 -3.18 2.25
N ASP A 568 1.98 -2.10 1.52
CA ASP A 568 3.18 -1.97 0.69
C ASP A 568 3.41 -3.18 -0.23
N GLY A 569 2.33 -3.65 -0.90
CA GLY A 569 2.36 -4.77 -1.82
C GLY A 569 2.48 -6.15 -1.17
N GLN A 570 2.42 -6.24 0.15
CA GLN A 570 2.52 -7.48 0.91
C GLN A 570 1.16 -7.85 1.51
N SER A 571 0.70 -9.06 1.23
CA SER A 571 -0.60 -9.59 1.67
C SER A 571 -0.45 -10.41 2.95
N GLY A 572 -0.98 -9.94 4.08
CA GLY A 572 -0.86 -10.60 5.39
C GLY A 572 -2.17 -10.66 6.16
N THR A 573 -2.15 -11.32 7.30
CA THR A 573 -3.32 -11.52 8.18
C THR A 573 -3.14 -10.72 9.45
N LEU A 574 -3.92 -9.64 9.62
CA LEU A 574 -4.00 -8.83 10.84
C LEU A 574 -5.26 -9.16 11.66
N ASP A 575 -6.31 -9.65 10.99
CA ASP A 575 -7.54 -10.11 11.61
C ASP A 575 -7.43 -11.61 11.91
N HIS A 576 -7.71 -11.97 13.15
CA HIS A 576 -7.56 -13.32 13.63
C HIS A 576 -8.83 -13.84 14.31
N ALA A 577 -8.92 -15.18 14.43
CA ALA A 577 -9.88 -15.87 15.25
C ALA A 577 -9.15 -16.93 16.07
N LEU A 578 -9.19 -16.80 17.40
CA LEU A 578 -8.55 -17.72 18.32
C LEU A 578 -9.60 -18.33 19.26
N ALA A 579 -9.58 -19.65 19.36
CA ALA A 579 -10.49 -20.39 20.22
C ALA A 579 -9.82 -20.79 21.54
N ALA A 580 -10.54 -20.69 22.66
CA ALA A 580 -10.08 -21.21 23.92
C ALA A 580 -9.88 -22.75 23.84
N PRO A 581 -9.00 -23.34 24.71
CA PRO A 581 -8.68 -24.78 24.67
C PRO A 581 -9.89 -25.70 24.81
N SER A 582 -10.88 -25.28 25.56
CA SER A 582 -12.16 -26.01 25.75
C SER A 582 -12.95 -26.15 24.45
N TYR A 583 -13.04 -25.04 23.68
CA TYR A 583 -13.74 -25.00 22.40
C TYR A 583 -13.01 -25.78 21.31
N SER A 584 -11.70 -25.63 21.21
CA SER A 584 -10.87 -26.27 20.18
C SER A 584 -10.87 -27.80 20.25
N ARG A 585 -11.13 -28.40 21.44
CA ARG A 585 -11.22 -29.86 21.61
C ARG A 585 -12.55 -30.45 21.14
N ARG A 586 -13.57 -29.63 20.89
CA ARG A 586 -14.93 -30.05 20.47
C ARG A 586 -15.18 -29.80 18.98
N SER A 587 -14.34 -29.05 18.32
CA SER A 587 -14.42 -28.73 16.88
C SER A 587 -13.54 -29.66 16.03
#